data_be8ba703803dc6129849d3fd5a838bc9
#
_entry.id   be8ba703803dc6129849d3fd5a838bc9
#
_cell.length_a   1.000
_cell.length_b   1.000
_cell.length_c   1.000
_cell.angle_alpha   90.00
_cell.angle_beta   90.00
_cell.angle_gamma   90.00
#
_symmetry.space_group_name_H-M   'P 1'
#
loop_
_entity.id
_entity.type
_entity.pdbx_description
1 polymer ?
#
loop_
_entity_poly.entity_id
_entity_poly.type
_entity_poly.pdbx_seq_one_letter_code
_entity_poly.pdbx_strand_id
1 'polypeptide(L)'
;PTGSAASGYEYVLRFSAPLVGDEREYTLRILAWDDAGNSAMRTVKIVYQTVSEGDDIGEATIRIDATTVGLGIVDEETVRIKQGDTAAQTVLQMLEDCGYEAGYDGLAEKNGGFYLMRLTRGDLLYRAQVPERLWTLIQRDGISLTGAPGRDSLGQHDYTWGAGWMYDVNGYYPGKGLSEWMLGDGDVLTLRFTLA
;
A
#
# COMPACT_ATOMS: atom_id res chain seq x y z
N PRO A 1 -28.59 10.86 11.27
CA PRO A 1 -27.42 11.09 12.14
C PRO A 1 -27.15 12.58 12.19
N THR A 2 -27.07 13.10 13.41
CA THR A 2 -26.75 14.49 13.68
C THR A 2 -25.39 14.53 14.36
N GLY A 3 -24.41 15.10 13.70
CA GLY A 3 -23.09 15.27 14.26
C GLY A 3 -22.56 16.66 13.95
N SER A 4 -21.74 17.21 14.80
CA SER A 4 -21.17 18.54 14.63
C SER A 4 -19.89 18.53 13.81
N ALA A 5 -19.78 19.45 12.91
CA ALA A 5 -18.89 19.49 11.75
C ALA A 5 -17.39 19.74 12.00
N ALA A 6 -16.86 19.65 13.20
CA ALA A 6 -15.45 19.99 13.43
C ALA A 6 -14.44 18.89 13.03
N SER A 7 -14.90 17.66 12.75
CA SER A 7 -14.00 16.51 12.49
C SER A 7 -14.43 15.59 11.36
N GLY A 8 -15.46 15.94 10.61
CA GLY A 8 -16.09 15.04 9.65
C GLY A 8 -17.08 14.07 10.30
N TYR A 9 -17.86 13.42 9.44
CA TYR A 9 -18.85 12.43 9.86
C TYR A 9 -18.49 11.09 9.25
N GLU A 10 -18.50 10.05 10.06
CA GLU A 10 -18.42 8.68 9.61
C GLU A 10 -19.81 8.05 9.61
N TYR A 11 -20.20 7.45 8.48
CA TYR A 11 -21.46 6.75 8.33
C TYR A 11 -21.19 5.29 7.98
N VAL A 12 -21.69 4.38 8.79
CA VAL A 12 -21.64 2.95 8.50
C VAL A 12 -22.91 2.56 7.77
N LEU A 13 -22.77 2.15 6.51
CA LEU A 13 -23.86 1.62 5.69
C LEU A 13 -23.79 0.08 5.70
N ARG A 14 -24.93 -0.55 5.91
CA ARG A 14 -25.04 -2.01 5.90
C ARG A 14 -25.89 -2.42 4.72
N PHE A 15 -25.36 -3.30 3.89
CA PHE A 15 -26.06 -3.88 2.74
C PHE A 15 -26.35 -5.35 3.04
N SER A 16 -27.51 -5.82 2.56
CA SER A 16 -27.81 -7.25 2.60
C SER A 16 -27.01 -7.95 1.51
N ALA A 17 -26.28 -8.99 1.88
CA ALA A 17 -25.60 -9.83 0.92
C ALA A 17 -26.59 -10.44 -0.09
N PRO A 18 -26.29 -10.44 -1.40
CA PRO A 18 -27.05 -11.22 -2.37
C PRO A 18 -26.87 -12.73 -2.12
N LEU A 19 -27.71 -13.54 -2.73
CA LEU A 19 -27.46 -14.98 -2.79
C LEU A 19 -26.20 -15.24 -3.65
N VAL A 20 -25.51 -16.35 -3.40
CA VAL A 20 -24.32 -16.73 -4.15
C VAL A 20 -24.59 -16.73 -5.65
N GLY A 21 -23.75 -16.01 -6.42
CA GLY A 21 -23.90 -15.86 -7.87
C GLY A 21 -24.79 -14.70 -8.32
N ASP A 22 -25.46 -14.02 -7.40
CA ASP A 22 -26.26 -12.84 -7.72
C ASP A 22 -25.40 -11.55 -7.61
N GLU A 23 -25.70 -10.60 -8.49
CA GLU A 23 -25.18 -9.24 -8.42
C GLU A 23 -26.30 -8.30 -7.96
N ARG A 24 -25.97 -7.36 -7.08
CA ARG A 24 -26.89 -6.28 -6.68
C ARG A 24 -26.24 -4.92 -6.84
N GLU A 25 -26.90 -4.06 -7.58
CA GLU A 25 -26.52 -2.66 -7.68
C GLU A 25 -27.30 -1.83 -6.65
N TYR A 26 -26.57 -1.02 -5.89
CA TYR A 26 -27.11 -0.01 -4.99
C TYR A 26 -26.73 1.37 -5.48
N THR A 27 -27.67 2.31 -5.40
CA THR A 27 -27.40 3.71 -5.68
C THR A 27 -27.45 4.49 -4.38
N LEU A 28 -26.28 4.97 -3.95
CA LEU A 28 -26.16 5.87 -2.80
C LEU A 28 -26.21 7.32 -3.28
N ARG A 29 -27.14 8.10 -2.73
CA ARG A 29 -27.20 9.55 -2.96
C ARG A 29 -26.76 10.26 -1.68
N ILE A 30 -25.69 11.02 -1.78
CA ILE A 30 -25.15 11.85 -0.68
C ILE A 30 -25.58 13.27 -0.98
N LEU A 31 -26.37 13.85 -0.07
CA LEU A 31 -26.77 15.26 -0.12
C LEU A 31 -26.17 15.96 1.08
N ALA A 32 -25.42 17.02 0.84
CA ALA A 32 -24.88 17.88 1.86
C ALA A 32 -25.44 19.30 1.68
N TRP A 33 -25.70 20.01 2.76
CA TRP A 33 -26.13 21.41 2.75
C TRP A 33 -25.46 22.15 3.90
N ASP A 34 -25.29 23.44 3.71
CA ASP A 34 -24.82 24.37 4.75
C ASP A 34 -25.96 25.17 5.38
N ASP A 35 -25.64 25.93 6.43
CA ASP A 35 -26.61 26.78 7.12
C ASP A 35 -27.10 27.97 6.27
N ALA A 36 -26.42 28.28 5.17
CA ALA A 36 -26.82 29.29 4.19
C ALA A 36 -27.79 28.76 3.12
N GLY A 37 -28.08 27.45 3.14
CA GLY A 37 -28.99 26.78 2.21
C GLY A 37 -28.35 26.33 0.90
N ASN A 38 -27.01 26.44 0.75
CA ASN A 38 -26.33 25.83 -0.38
C ASN A 38 -26.34 24.30 -0.23
N SER A 39 -26.50 23.59 -1.35
CA SER A 39 -26.47 22.14 -1.34
C SER A 39 -25.62 21.55 -2.44
N ALA A 40 -25.03 20.41 -2.16
CA ALA A 40 -24.30 19.60 -3.11
C ALA A 40 -24.80 18.14 -3.05
N MET A 41 -24.95 17.50 -4.19
CA MET A 41 -25.36 16.11 -4.28
C MET A 41 -24.33 15.29 -5.04
N ARG A 42 -23.97 14.14 -4.51
CA ARG A 42 -23.17 13.13 -5.19
C ARG A 42 -23.91 11.81 -5.23
N THR A 43 -23.87 11.16 -6.38
CA THR A 43 -24.43 9.82 -6.54
C THR A 43 -23.27 8.84 -6.70
N VAL A 44 -23.29 7.76 -5.92
CA VAL A 44 -22.31 6.66 -5.99
C VAL A 44 -23.07 5.39 -6.29
N LYS A 45 -22.65 4.66 -7.30
CA LYS A 45 -23.13 3.31 -7.59
C LYS A 45 -22.22 2.33 -6.86
N ILE A 46 -22.82 1.38 -6.15
CA ILE A 46 -22.16 0.30 -5.45
C ILE A 46 -22.69 -0.99 -6.04
N VAL A 47 -21.79 -1.77 -6.66
CA VAL A 47 -22.11 -3.11 -7.12
C VAL A 47 -21.65 -4.08 -6.04
N TYR A 48 -22.57 -4.86 -5.50
CA TYR A 48 -22.28 -5.95 -4.58
C TYR A 48 -22.39 -7.26 -5.35
N GLN A 49 -21.28 -7.94 -5.48
CA GLN A 49 -21.16 -9.23 -6.15
C GLN A 49 -20.61 -10.24 -5.17
N THR A 50 -21.14 -11.45 -5.15
CA THR A 50 -20.56 -12.56 -4.39
C THR A 50 -19.49 -13.20 -5.24
N VAL A 51 -18.29 -13.25 -4.70
CA VAL A 51 -17.11 -13.88 -5.30
C VAL A 51 -16.62 -15.00 -4.38
N SER A 52 -16.06 -16.04 -4.95
CA SER A 52 -15.43 -17.12 -4.20
C SER A 52 -13.97 -16.79 -3.91
N GLU A 53 -13.42 -17.42 -2.88
CA GLU A 53 -12.00 -17.33 -2.60
C GLU A 53 -11.18 -17.78 -3.82
N GLY A 54 -10.19 -16.96 -4.21
CA GLY A 54 -9.36 -17.18 -5.37
C GLY A 54 -9.88 -16.62 -6.70
N ASP A 55 -11.13 -16.12 -6.75
CA ASP A 55 -11.66 -15.43 -7.93
C ASP A 55 -10.95 -14.08 -8.14
N ASP A 56 -10.74 -13.72 -9.40
CA ASP A 56 -10.23 -12.40 -9.77
C ASP A 56 -11.28 -11.32 -9.41
N ILE A 57 -10.87 -10.32 -8.64
CA ILE A 57 -11.75 -9.23 -8.16
C ILE A 57 -11.37 -7.85 -8.69
N GLY A 58 -10.37 -7.78 -9.57
CA GLY A 58 -9.89 -6.56 -10.19
C GLY A 58 -8.39 -6.53 -10.33
N GLU A 59 -7.86 -5.32 -10.49
CA GLU A 59 -6.44 -5.07 -10.67
C GLU A 59 -5.96 -3.99 -9.69
N ALA A 60 -4.72 -4.10 -9.24
CA ALA A 60 -4.06 -3.08 -8.44
C ALA A 60 -2.69 -2.77 -9.05
N THR A 61 -2.21 -1.55 -8.82
CA THR A 61 -0.85 -1.16 -9.20
C THR A 61 0.07 -1.26 -8.00
N ILE A 62 1.20 -1.95 -8.17
CA ILE A 62 2.24 -2.04 -7.14
C ILE A 62 3.47 -1.28 -7.63
N ARG A 63 3.99 -0.37 -6.80
CA ARG A 63 5.19 0.43 -7.06
C ARG A 63 6.28 0.11 -6.07
N ILE A 64 7.52 0.11 -6.54
CA ILE A 64 8.71 0.05 -5.69
C ILE A 64 9.42 1.40 -5.79
N ASP A 65 9.37 2.16 -4.69
CA ASP A 65 9.93 3.51 -4.59
C ASP A 65 11.21 3.50 -3.75
N ALA A 66 12.33 3.73 -4.41
CA ALA A 66 13.65 3.88 -3.83
C ALA A 66 14.20 5.32 -3.99
N THR A 67 13.31 6.31 -3.97
CA THR A 67 13.65 7.74 -4.11
C THR A 67 14.64 8.21 -3.04
N THR A 68 14.57 7.66 -1.83
CA THR A 68 15.47 8.01 -0.72
C THR A 68 16.94 7.64 -0.99
N VAL A 69 17.17 6.69 -1.88
CA VAL A 69 18.51 6.33 -2.36
C VAL A 69 18.77 6.79 -3.80
N GLY A 70 17.98 7.75 -4.28
CA GLY A 70 18.21 8.44 -5.56
C GLY A 70 17.79 7.70 -6.81
N LEU A 71 17.05 6.58 -6.69
CA LEU A 71 16.65 5.74 -7.83
C LEU A 71 15.25 6.09 -8.37
N GLY A 72 14.41 6.78 -7.56
CA GLY A 72 13.01 7.02 -7.92
C GLY A 72 12.15 5.75 -7.84
N ILE A 73 11.13 5.67 -8.69
CA ILE A 73 10.35 4.45 -8.89
C ILE A 73 11.20 3.48 -9.71
N VAL A 74 11.55 2.35 -9.12
CA VAL A 74 12.40 1.32 -9.77
C VAL A 74 11.59 0.25 -10.50
N ASP A 75 10.34 0.06 -10.08
CA ASP A 75 9.37 -0.78 -10.76
C ASP A 75 7.93 -0.31 -10.48
N GLU A 76 7.06 -0.56 -11.45
CA GLU A 76 5.62 -0.31 -11.35
C GLU A 76 4.88 -1.33 -12.23
N GLU A 77 4.05 -2.17 -11.60
CA GLU A 77 3.30 -3.21 -12.29
C GLU A 77 1.83 -3.19 -11.91
N THR A 78 0.98 -3.46 -12.89
CA THR A 78 -0.44 -3.71 -12.66
C THR A 78 -0.64 -5.22 -12.54
N VAL A 79 -1.16 -5.65 -11.42
CA VAL A 79 -1.34 -7.05 -11.06
C VAL A 79 -2.81 -7.37 -10.82
N ARG A 80 -3.22 -8.59 -11.11
CA ARG A 80 -4.54 -9.09 -10.74
C ARG A 80 -4.59 -9.35 -9.26
N ILE A 81 -5.70 -8.97 -8.64
CA ILE A 81 -5.97 -9.26 -7.23
C ILE A 81 -7.05 -10.31 -7.12
N LYS A 82 -6.91 -11.20 -6.15
CA LYS A 82 -7.84 -12.29 -5.91
C LYS A 82 -8.56 -12.12 -4.60
N GLN A 83 -9.81 -12.56 -4.59
CA GLN A 83 -10.60 -12.61 -3.36
C GLN A 83 -9.91 -13.50 -2.31
N GLY A 84 -9.68 -12.94 -1.15
CA GLY A 84 -9.03 -13.62 -0.03
C GLY A 84 -7.54 -13.36 0.09
N ASP A 85 -6.87 -12.94 -0.98
CA ASP A 85 -5.44 -12.63 -0.92
C ASP A 85 -5.19 -11.38 -0.09
N THR A 86 -4.16 -11.43 0.71
CA THR A 86 -3.62 -10.26 1.41
C THR A 86 -2.75 -9.43 0.48
N ALA A 87 -2.52 -8.16 0.83
CA ALA A 87 -1.58 -7.33 0.11
C ALA A 87 -0.15 -7.92 0.13
N ALA A 88 0.22 -8.66 1.19
CA ALA A 88 1.51 -9.36 1.26
C ALA A 88 1.63 -10.44 0.18
N GLN A 89 0.61 -11.27 -0.01
CA GLN A 89 0.60 -12.31 -1.04
C GLN A 89 0.69 -11.71 -2.45
N THR A 90 -0.11 -10.68 -2.73
CA THR A 90 -0.08 -9.98 -4.01
C THR A 90 1.27 -9.31 -4.29
N VAL A 91 1.87 -8.68 -3.27
CA VAL A 91 3.20 -8.06 -3.37
C VAL A 91 4.28 -9.12 -3.63
N LEU A 92 4.27 -10.23 -2.89
CA LEU A 92 5.27 -11.30 -3.11
C LEU A 92 5.19 -11.89 -4.51
N GLN A 93 3.98 -12.10 -5.05
CA GLN A 93 3.81 -12.60 -6.40
C GLN A 93 4.39 -11.62 -7.43
N MET A 94 4.06 -10.32 -7.29
CA MET A 94 4.62 -9.28 -8.18
C MET A 94 6.14 -9.22 -8.11
N LEU A 95 6.72 -9.30 -6.91
CA LEU A 95 8.17 -9.28 -6.73
C LEU A 95 8.84 -10.47 -7.41
N GLU A 96 8.28 -11.66 -7.28
CA GLU A 96 8.77 -12.88 -7.94
C GLU A 96 8.69 -12.73 -9.47
N ASP A 97 7.55 -12.28 -9.99
CA ASP A 97 7.33 -12.08 -11.44
C ASP A 97 8.30 -11.04 -12.04
N CYS A 98 8.71 -10.04 -11.25
CA CYS A 98 9.71 -9.02 -11.62
C CYS A 98 11.16 -9.46 -11.34
N GLY A 99 11.38 -10.68 -10.88
CA GLY A 99 12.71 -11.25 -10.65
C GLY A 99 13.40 -10.74 -9.39
N TYR A 100 12.62 -10.27 -8.40
CA TYR A 100 13.15 -9.97 -7.08
C TYR A 100 13.15 -11.21 -6.18
N GLU A 101 14.20 -11.34 -5.39
CA GLU A 101 14.21 -12.17 -4.20
C GLU A 101 13.81 -11.31 -2.99
N ALA A 102 12.71 -11.66 -2.33
CA ALA A 102 12.21 -10.95 -1.16
C ALA A 102 12.64 -11.66 0.13
N GLY A 103 13.43 -10.98 0.95
CA GLY A 103 13.69 -11.38 2.33
C GLY A 103 12.61 -10.79 3.25
N TYR A 104 11.90 -11.63 4.00
CA TYR A 104 10.84 -11.19 4.89
C TYR A 104 10.76 -12.04 6.15
N ASP A 105 10.07 -11.55 7.17
CA ASP A 105 9.72 -12.26 8.38
C ASP A 105 8.20 -12.41 8.49
N GLY A 106 7.73 -13.37 9.26
CA GLY A 106 6.31 -13.70 9.38
C GLY A 106 5.76 -14.48 8.19
N LEU A 107 4.44 -14.47 8.03
CA LEU A 107 3.70 -15.15 6.97
C LEU A 107 2.89 -14.13 6.15
N ALA A 108 2.75 -14.38 4.86
CA ALA A 108 2.00 -13.52 3.96
C ALA A 108 0.47 -13.65 4.13
N GLU A 109 0.01 -14.76 4.67
CA GLU A 109 -1.39 -15.04 4.94
C GLU A 109 -1.97 -14.07 5.98
N LYS A 110 -3.28 -13.99 6.02
CA LYS A 110 -4.02 -13.09 6.91
C LYS A 110 -3.58 -13.22 8.37
N ASN A 111 -3.23 -12.08 8.97
CA ASN A 111 -2.71 -11.97 10.34
C ASN A 111 -1.35 -12.67 10.55
N GLY A 112 -0.60 -12.93 9.49
CA GLY A 112 0.69 -13.63 9.55
C GLY A 112 1.87 -12.78 10.05
N GLY A 113 1.65 -11.50 10.33
CA GLY A 113 2.70 -10.61 10.85
C GLY A 113 3.79 -10.31 9.82
N PHE A 114 3.46 -10.32 8.53
CA PHE A 114 4.41 -10.14 7.44
C PHE A 114 5.16 -8.80 7.54
N TYR A 115 6.47 -8.88 7.44
CA TYR A 115 7.37 -7.73 7.38
C TYR A 115 8.42 -7.92 6.27
N LEU A 116 8.40 -7.04 5.26
CA LEU A 116 9.39 -7.05 4.19
C LEU A 116 10.72 -6.47 4.69
N MET A 117 11.73 -7.31 4.79
CA MET A 117 13.05 -6.91 5.29
C MET A 117 13.98 -6.44 4.18
N ARG A 118 14.01 -7.12 3.03
CA ARG A 118 14.99 -6.89 1.98
C ARG A 118 14.47 -7.26 0.60
N LEU A 119 14.82 -6.47 -0.40
CA LEU A 119 14.68 -6.81 -1.81
C LEU A 119 16.05 -7.00 -2.42
N THR A 120 16.21 -8.08 -3.19
CA THR A 120 17.43 -8.40 -3.93
C THR A 120 17.08 -8.60 -5.39
N ARG A 121 17.78 -7.93 -6.28
CA ARG A 121 17.74 -8.12 -7.73
C ARG A 121 19.04 -7.60 -8.31
N GLY A 122 19.61 -8.32 -9.25
CA GLY A 122 20.89 -7.96 -9.86
C GLY A 122 20.98 -6.49 -10.26
N ASP A 123 22.02 -5.80 -9.80
CA ASP A 123 22.25 -4.37 -10.06
C ASP A 123 21.15 -3.41 -9.55
N LEU A 124 20.29 -3.81 -8.60
CA LEU A 124 19.22 -2.99 -8.03
C LEU A 124 19.72 -1.58 -7.63
N LEU A 125 20.90 -1.51 -7.00
CA LEU A 125 21.50 -0.26 -6.54
C LEU A 125 22.53 0.32 -7.53
N TYR A 126 22.51 -0.09 -8.79
CA TYR A 126 23.35 0.54 -9.79
C TYR A 126 23.00 2.03 -9.92
N ARG A 127 23.96 2.90 -9.64
CA ARG A 127 23.82 4.37 -9.55
C ARG A 127 23.00 4.87 -8.35
N ALA A 128 22.71 4.05 -7.35
CA ALA A 128 22.10 4.52 -6.13
C ALA A 128 23.03 5.53 -5.42
N GLN A 129 22.45 6.64 -5.06
CA GLN A 129 23.14 7.69 -4.28
C GLN A 129 22.12 8.40 -3.40
N VAL A 130 22.29 8.29 -2.10
CA VAL A 130 21.45 9.06 -1.17
C VAL A 130 21.64 10.55 -1.44
N PRO A 131 20.56 11.31 -1.71
CA PRO A 131 20.65 12.75 -1.96
C PRO A 131 21.30 13.50 -0.80
N GLU A 132 22.18 14.45 -1.11
CA GLU A 132 22.94 15.23 -0.11
C GLU A 132 22.04 15.89 0.93
N ARG A 133 20.88 16.38 0.50
CA ARG A 133 19.88 16.95 1.41
C ARG A 133 19.41 15.96 2.46
N LEU A 134 19.22 14.69 2.11
CA LEU A 134 18.82 13.65 3.07
C LEU A 134 19.97 13.31 4.02
N TRP A 135 21.20 13.25 3.54
CA TRP A 135 22.38 13.09 4.40
C TRP A 135 22.49 14.21 5.44
N THR A 136 22.27 15.46 5.03
CA THR A 136 22.26 16.61 5.93
C THR A 136 21.20 16.47 7.02
N LEU A 137 19.99 16.01 6.67
CA LEU A 137 18.91 15.79 7.64
C LEU A 137 19.24 14.66 8.61
N ILE A 138 19.73 13.51 8.11
CA ILE A 138 20.14 12.36 8.91
C ILE A 138 21.18 12.76 9.96
N GLN A 139 22.20 13.53 9.54
CA GLN A 139 23.25 14.00 10.45
C GLN A 139 22.73 15.02 11.47
N ARG A 140 21.90 15.98 11.02
CA ARG A 140 21.29 16.99 11.90
C ARG A 140 20.44 16.34 12.99
N ASP A 141 19.65 15.33 12.63
CA ASP A 141 18.70 14.68 13.53
C ASP A 141 19.39 13.55 14.36
N GLY A 142 20.69 13.37 14.21
CA GLY A 142 21.49 12.42 15.00
C GLY A 142 21.12 10.95 14.75
N ILE A 143 20.62 10.65 13.55
CA ILE A 143 20.25 9.28 13.18
C ILE A 143 21.50 8.41 13.06
N SER A 144 21.51 7.27 13.73
CA SER A 144 22.65 6.35 13.74
C SER A 144 22.88 5.74 12.36
N LEU A 145 24.09 5.90 11.84
CA LEU A 145 24.49 5.34 10.56
C LEU A 145 24.89 3.86 10.70
N THR A 146 24.61 3.13 9.63
CA THR A 146 25.11 1.77 9.40
C THR A 146 25.95 1.75 8.11
N GLY A 147 26.23 0.60 7.56
CA GLY A 147 26.95 0.50 6.28
C GLY A 147 26.03 0.70 5.07
N ALA A 148 26.61 1.10 3.95
CA ALA A 148 25.91 1.01 2.66
C ALA A 148 25.73 -0.48 2.28
N PRO A 149 24.60 -0.84 1.65
CA PRO A 149 24.35 -2.20 1.17
C PRO A 149 25.26 -2.59 0.00
N GLY A 150 25.22 -3.87 -0.38
CA GLY A 150 25.75 -4.35 -1.65
C GLY A 150 25.00 -3.75 -2.84
N ARG A 151 25.52 -3.99 -4.05
CA ARG A 151 24.94 -3.39 -5.29
C ARG A 151 23.60 -3.95 -5.71
N ASP A 152 23.24 -5.11 -5.23
CA ASP A 152 22.13 -5.93 -5.68
C ASP A 152 20.97 -6.02 -4.67
N SER A 153 21.11 -5.44 -3.48
CA SER A 153 20.09 -5.56 -2.45
C SER A 153 19.87 -4.28 -1.65
N LEU A 154 18.63 -4.06 -1.19
CA LEU A 154 18.21 -2.94 -0.37
C LEU A 154 17.22 -3.41 0.70
N GLY A 155 17.49 -3.08 1.96
CA GLY A 155 16.65 -3.57 3.04
C GLY A 155 16.86 -2.91 4.38
N GLN A 156 16.27 -3.53 5.38
CA GLN A 156 16.32 -3.09 6.77
C GLN A 156 17.77 -2.83 7.23
N HIS A 157 17.94 -1.69 7.90
CA HIS A 157 19.22 -1.23 8.44
C HIS A 157 20.30 -0.87 7.40
N ASP A 158 19.97 -0.77 6.14
CA ASP A 158 20.89 -0.24 5.14
C ASP A 158 20.98 1.29 5.26
N TYR A 159 22.17 1.84 5.28
CA TYR A 159 22.53 3.26 5.50
C TYR A 159 22.26 3.77 6.92
N THR A 160 21.13 3.45 7.54
CA THR A 160 20.77 3.88 8.90
C THR A 160 20.08 2.77 9.68
N TRP A 161 20.09 2.88 11.02
CA TRP A 161 19.40 1.92 11.89
C TRP A 161 17.87 1.92 11.73
N GLY A 162 17.28 3.05 11.34
CA GLY A 162 15.85 3.20 11.12
C GLY A 162 15.41 2.83 9.71
N ALA A 163 16.34 2.53 8.80
CA ALA A 163 16.02 2.24 7.42
C ALA A 163 15.22 0.94 7.25
N GLY A 164 14.29 0.96 6.31
CA GLY A 164 13.45 -0.21 5.98
C GLY A 164 12.40 0.09 4.94
N TRP A 165 11.65 -0.96 4.60
CA TRP A 165 10.53 -0.88 3.69
C TRP A 165 9.24 -0.55 4.43
N MET A 166 8.60 0.51 4.01
CA MET A 166 7.26 0.92 4.41
C MET A 166 6.33 0.80 3.21
N TYR A 167 5.02 0.87 3.43
CA TYR A 167 4.08 0.91 2.32
C TYR A 167 2.95 1.91 2.59
N ASP A 168 2.42 2.44 1.53
CA ASP A 168 1.15 3.17 1.52
C ASP A 168 0.20 2.59 0.46
N VAL A 169 -1.10 2.81 0.65
CA VAL A 169 -2.13 2.51 -0.34
C VAL A 169 -2.84 3.81 -0.68
N ASN A 170 -2.84 4.16 -1.96
CA ASN A 170 -3.41 5.42 -2.45
C ASN A 170 -2.87 6.68 -1.72
N GLY A 171 -1.59 6.63 -1.32
CA GLY A 171 -0.94 7.70 -0.56
C GLY A 171 -1.28 7.75 0.93
N TYR A 172 -1.99 6.75 1.45
CA TYR A 172 -2.36 6.65 2.85
C TYR A 172 -1.61 5.49 3.54
N TYR A 173 -1.01 5.76 4.70
CA TYR A 173 -0.38 4.74 5.55
C TYR A 173 -1.45 4.06 6.41
N PRO A 174 -1.76 2.77 6.17
CA PRO A 174 -2.91 2.14 6.83
C PRO A 174 -2.70 1.82 8.31
N GLY A 175 -1.48 1.91 8.82
CA GLY A 175 -1.16 1.57 10.21
C GLY A 175 -1.32 0.07 10.54
N LYS A 176 -1.33 -0.78 9.52
CA LYS A 176 -1.44 -2.24 9.60
C LYS A 176 -0.34 -2.88 8.77
N GLY A 177 -0.01 -4.14 9.05
CA GLY A 177 0.89 -4.93 8.23
C GLY A 177 0.28 -5.31 6.87
N LEU A 178 1.11 -5.60 5.88
CA LEU A 178 0.66 -6.06 4.55
C LEU A 178 -0.20 -7.32 4.61
N SER A 179 0.04 -8.22 5.58
CA SER A 179 -0.78 -9.42 5.82
C SER A 179 -2.15 -9.15 6.47
N GLU A 180 -2.40 -7.90 6.90
CA GLU A 180 -3.69 -7.48 7.46
C GLU A 180 -4.50 -6.61 6.49
N TRP A 181 -3.91 -6.26 5.34
CA TRP A 181 -4.52 -5.43 4.32
C TRP A 181 -4.93 -6.27 3.11
N MET A 182 -6.06 -5.94 2.51
CA MET A 182 -6.53 -6.51 1.25
C MET A 182 -6.66 -5.36 0.25
N LEU A 183 -6.16 -5.59 -0.95
CA LEU A 183 -6.25 -4.61 -2.05
C LEU A 183 -7.63 -4.68 -2.70
N GLY A 184 -8.13 -3.53 -3.11
CA GLY A 184 -9.33 -3.37 -3.93
C GLY A 184 -9.00 -3.01 -5.38
N ASP A 185 -9.98 -3.16 -6.26
CA ASP A 185 -9.83 -2.78 -7.67
C ASP A 185 -9.47 -1.30 -7.82
N GLY A 186 -8.41 -1.04 -8.58
CA GLY A 186 -7.86 0.30 -8.80
C GLY A 186 -6.95 0.83 -7.69
N ASP A 187 -6.67 0.05 -6.65
CA ASP A 187 -5.72 0.48 -5.61
C ASP A 187 -4.29 0.62 -6.15
N VAL A 188 -3.57 1.59 -5.60
CA VAL A 188 -2.14 1.80 -5.84
C VAL A 188 -1.39 1.58 -4.54
N LEU A 189 -0.66 0.47 -4.43
CA LEU A 189 0.22 0.18 -3.31
C LEU A 189 1.64 0.61 -3.67
N THR A 190 2.27 1.43 -2.83
CA THR A 190 3.67 1.82 -3.00
C THR A 190 4.51 1.26 -1.87
N LEU A 191 5.42 0.35 -2.20
CA LEU A 191 6.52 -0.05 -1.32
C LEU A 191 7.58 1.03 -1.35
N ARG A 192 7.83 1.65 -0.23
CA ARG A 192 8.70 2.81 -0.12
C ARG A 192 9.88 2.52 0.80
N PHE A 193 11.09 2.62 0.27
CA PHE A 193 12.27 2.54 1.12
C PHE A 193 12.47 3.85 1.89
N THR A 194 12.64 3.76 3.20
CA THR A 194 12.84 4.91 4.09
C THR A 194 14.19 4.82 4.79
N LEU A 195 14.76 5.97 5.17
CA LEU A 195 16.04 6.05 5.88
C LEU A 195 15.86 6.41 7.37
N ALA A 196 14.63 6.62 7.81
CA ALA A 196 14.29 6.92 9.21
C ALA A 196 12.81 6.62 9.45
#